data_44c711584085a158be175e2e45d050d4
#
_entry.id   44c711584085a158be175e2e45d050d4
#
_cell.length_a   1.000
_cell.length_b   1.000
_cell.length_c   1.000
_cell.angle_alpha   90.00
_cell.angle_beta   90.00
_cell.angle_gamma   90.00
#
_symmetry.space_group_name_H-M   'P 1'
#
loop_
_entity.id
_entity.type
_entity.pdbx_description
1 polymer ?
#
loop_
_entity_poly.entity_id
_entity_poly.type
_entity_poly.pdbx_seq_one_letter_code
_entity_poly.pdbx_strand_id
1 'polypeptide(L)'
;MTREEIYTECLTKLEKSDFLLLELATGMGKSKQAIDIINYLVETKYQGKHTSMLLLVAKTVHKQTWKDEFKKWGGINVDDLTIECYESLKKHEYESFDFVVMDEVHHLHSDKRLGLFSTLTYGNVIGLSATIPKKLKQYFQYEYAAEVVTCSIVDAIEDEVLPEPQIILYPLQLDNVRPTESIEVNPKAKGKTYYGNYNELWKYRKMKVHAIISCTPRQRVNEYNSQILYEKNRYMRTRQDFLKNKWLFDCGERIKYLANLKNNIVLSILQRLEKERTITFCKTIEQADILGKYSIHSKNKDSDIIYNNFNAKKINHIVSVNVLNEGANLVDCKYAVFANYSSSEICSAQRVGRSLRHKSPVIILPYYEATREEEIVNIMIESFKEESIHKIHSLKELDEFIQ
;
A
#
# COMPACT_ATOMS: atom_id res chain seq x y z
N MET A 1 16.39 -2.65 15.94
CA MET A 1 15.82 -2.24 17.27
C MET A 1 14.70 -3.20 17.66
N THR A 2 14.80 -3.76 18.87
CA THR A 2 13.73 -4.54 19.48
C THR A 2 12.54 -3.63 19.85
N ARG A 3 11.39 -4.23 20.17
CA ARG A 3 10.21 -3.44 20.60
C ARG A 3 10.46 -2.67 21.91
N GLU A 4 11.30 -3.19 22.79
CA GLU A 4 11.67 -2.56 24.08
C GLU A 4 12.63 -1.39 23.87
N GLU A 5 13.59 -1.52 22.96
CA GLU A 5 14.48 -0.43 22.57
C GLU A 5 13.71 0.71 21.91
N ILE A 6 12.74 0.40 21.03
CA ILE A 6 11.84 1.41 20.43
C ILE A 6 11.08 2.16 21.51
N TYR A 7 10.50 1.45 22.49
CA TYR A 7 9.79 2.07 23.61
C TYR A 7 10.69 3.00 24.40
N THR A 8 11.89 2.56 24.76
CA THR A 8 12.88 3.34 25.51
C THR A 8 13.30 4.59 24.72
N GLU A 9 13.54 4.47 23.42
CA GLU A 9 13.86 5.62 22.57
C GLU A 9 12.69 6.60 22.48
N CYS A 10 11.45 6.11 22.39
CA CYS A 10 10.25 6.97 22.41
C CYS A 10 10.18 7.80 23.70
N LEU A 11 10.40 7.20 24.86
CA LEU A 11 10.39 7.92 26.16
C LEU A 11 11.50 8.97 26.20
N THR A 12 12.71 8.63 25.77
CA THR A 12 13.85 9.58 25.73
C THR A 12 13.57 10.77 24.80
N LYS A 13 12.89 10.55 23.70
CA LYS A 13 12.52 11.63 22.75
C LYS A 13 11.37 12.49 23.26
N LEU A 14 10.44 11.92 24.03
CA LEU A 14 9.36 12.66 24.69
C LEU A 14 9.84 13.59 25.79
N GLU A 15 11.05 13.41 26.34
CA GLU A 15 11.68 14.39 27.23
C GLU A 15 12.07 15.68 26.48
N LYS A 16 12.23 15.62 25.15
CA LYS A 16 12.67 16.74 24.30
C LYS A 16 11.52 17.42 23.56
N SER A 17 10.47 16.69 23.24
CA SER A 17 9.34 17.18 22.45
C SER A 17 8.04 16.49 22.84
N ASP A 18 6.97 17.24 22.94
CA ASP A 18 5.61 16.70 23.11
C ASP A 18 5.02 16.11 21.81
N PHE A 19 5.76 16.14 20.70
CA PHE A 19 5.33 15.64 19.42
C PHE A 19 6.27 14.50 18.95
N LEU A 20 5.73 13.28 18.90
CA LEU A 20 6.48 12.08 18.52
C LEU A 20 5.91 11.45 17.25
N LEU A 21 6.77 11.16 16.28
CA LEU A 21 6.44 10.38 15.08
C LEU A 21 7.08 8.99 15.17
N LEU A 22 6.28 7.94 15.08
CA LEU A 22 6.75 6.56 15.01
C LEU A 22 6.63 6.07 13.56
N GLU A 23 7.76 6.04 12.87
CA GLU A 23 7.89 5.47 11.52
C GLU A 23 8.40 4.02 11.65
N LEU A 24 7.49 3.12 11.98
CA LEU A 24 7.82 1.74 12.28
C LEU A 24 7.23 0.79 11.25
N ALA A 25 8.01 -0.19 10.82
CA ALA A 25 7.54 -1.23 9.90
C ALA A 25 6.23 -1.89 10.37
N THR A 26 5.46 -2.38 9.40
CA THR A 26 4.23 -3.11 9.72
C THR A 26 4.60 -4.40 10.47
N GLY A 27 3.96 -4.64 11.61
CA GLY A 27 4.28 -5.81 12.47
C GLY A 27 5.12 -5.46 13.70
N MET A 28 5.72 -4.26 13.76
CA MET A 28 6.51 -3.80 14.91
C MET A 28 5.67 -3.43 16.15
N GLY A 29 4.34 -3.47 16.04
CA GLY A 29 3.45 -3.21 17.18
C GLY A 29 3.17 -1.74 17.46
N LYS A 30 3.06 -0.89 16.41
CA LYS A 30 2.79 0.55 16.52
C LYS A 30 1.66 0.90 17.51
N SER A 31 0.52 0.22 17.41
CA SER A 31 -0.64 0.47 18.28
C SER A 31 -0.31 0.17 19.74
N LYS A 32 0.40 -0.93 20.01
CA LYS A 32 0.85 -1.25 21.38
C LYS A 32 1.81 -0.21 21.91
N GLN A 33 2.80 0.20 21.11
CA GLN A 33 3.74 1.24 21.50
C GLN A 33 3.02 2.55 21.88
N ALA A 34 2.04 2.97 21.06
CA ALA A 34 1.26 4.17 21.36
C ALA A 34 0.46 4.03 22.67
N ILE A 35 -0.18 2.87 22.89
CA ILE A 35 -0.93 2.61 24.14
C ILE A 35 -0.01 2.65 25.36
N ASP A 36 1.14 1.98 25.29
CA ASP A 36 2.10 1.93 26.39
C ASP A 36 2.65 3.33 26.73
N ILE A 37 2.98 4.12 25.68
CA ILE A 37 3.47 5.50 25.83
C ILE A 37 2.39 6.39 26.48
N ILE A 38 1.16 6.32 26.02
CA ILE A 38 0.06 7.14 26.56
C ILE A 38 -0.19 6.78 28.02
N ASN A 39 -0.29 5.49 28.36
CA ASN A 39 -0.48 5.04 29.74
C ASN A 39 0.66 5.52 30.65
N TYR A 40 1.91 5.42 30.17
CA TYR A 40 3.06 5.96 30.88
C TYR A 40 2.95 7.48 31.13
N LEU A 41 2.55 8.25 30.12
CA LEU A 41 2.39 9.70 30.26
C LEU A 41 1.23 10.08 31.20
N VAL A 42 0.12 9.34 31.17
CA VAL A 42 -1.00 9.54 32.10
C VAL A 42 -0.51 9.35 33.55
N GLU A 43 0.27 8.33 33.82
CA GLU A 43 0.80 8.05 35.16
C GLU A 43 1.84 9.06 35.59
N THR A 44 2.77 9.45 34.72
CA THR A 44 3.96 10.25 35.10
C THR A 44 3.73 11.76 34.92
N LYS A 45 3.20 12.20 33.77
CA LYS A 45 3.03 13.63 33.43
C LYS A 45 1.70 14.18 33.94
N TYR A 46 0.60 13.43 33.79
CA TYR A 46 -0.74 13.90 34.16
C TYR A 46 -1.16 13.54 35.60
N GLN A 47 -0.52 12.54 36.20
CA GLN A 47 -0.64 12.22 37.65
C GLN A 47 -2.09 12.14 38.16
N GLY A 48 -2.96 11.42 37.48
CA GLY A 48 -4.35 11.21 37.87
C GLY A 48 -5.30 12.40 37.58
N LYS A 49 -4.84 13.42 36.84
CA LYS A 49 -5.75 14.42 36.29
C LYS A 49 -6.64 13.78 35.22
N HIS A 50 -7.86 14.29 35.08
CA HIS A 50 -8.73 13.91 33.99
C HIS A 50 -8.06 14.18 32.64
N THR A 51 -8.03 13.18 31.76
CA THR A 51 -7.34 13.25 30.46
C THR A 51 -8.28 12.96 29.30
N SER A 52 -8.08 13.68 28.20
CA SER A 52 -8.85 13.59 26.95
C SER A 52 -7.95 13.19 25.78
N MET A 53 -8.46 12.38 24.85
CA MET A 53 -7.74 11.94 23.66
C MET A 53 -8.59 11.98 22.39
N LEU A 54 -8.01 12.55 21.34
CA LEU A 54 -8.48 12.41 19.97
C LEU A 54 -7.60 11.41 19.23
N LEU A 55 -8.19 10.29 18.79
CA LEU A 55 -7.53 9.31 17.93
C LEU A 55 -8.07 9.44 16.51
N LEU A 56 -7.20 9.83 15.57
CA LEU A 56 -7.50 9.96 14.14
C LEU A 56 -7.12 8.68 13.40
N VAL A 57 -8.06 8.15 12.64
CA VAL A 57 -7.88 6.92 11.85
C VAL A 57 -8.21 7.15 10.38
N ALA A 58 -7.63 6.33 9.50
CA ALA A 58 -7.81 6.46 8.06
C ALA A 58 -9.23 6.08 7.58
N LYS A 59 -9.87 5.10 8.21
CA LYS A 59 -11.18 4.56 7.79
C LYS A 59 -12.03 4.19 9.00
N THR A 60 -13.35 4.19 8.83
CA THR A 60 -14.30 3.86 9.91
C THR A 60 -14.05 2.46 10.51
N VAL A 61 -13.66 1.48 9.70
CA VAL A 61 -13.34 0.12 10.17
C VAL A 61 -12.18 0.12 11.18
N HIS A 62 -11.24 1.04 11.07
CA HIS A 62 -10.11 1.15 12.00
C HIS A 62 -10.53 1.61 13.40
N LYS A 63 -11.69 2.28 13.55
CA LYS A 63 -12.24 2.64 14.87
C LYS A 63 -12.47 1.38 15.73
N GLN A 64 -13.04 0.33 15.12
CA GLN A 64 -13.24 -0.94 15.83
C GLN A 64 -11.92 -1.66 16.08
N THR A 65 -11.01 -1.67 15.12
CA THR A 65 -9.66 -2.24 15.28
C THR A 65 -8.94 -1.65 16.49
N TRP A 66 -8.99 -0.34 16.68
CA TRP A 66 -8.37 0.30 17.83
C TRP A 66 -9.05 -0.06 19.16
N LYS A 67 -10.37 -0.15 19.18
CA LYS A 67 -11.10 -0.64 20.37
C LYS A 67 -10.69 -2.06 20.76
N ASP A 68 -10.45 -2.91 19.77
CA ASP A 68 -10.00 -4.30 19.99
C ASP A 68 -8.53 -4.33 20.45
N GLU A 69 -7.67 -3.45 19.90
CA GLU A 69 -6.27 -3.29 20.37
C GLU A 69 -6.23 -2.81 21.82
N PHE A 70 -7.07 -1.84 22.23
CA PHE A 70 -7.16 -1.42 23.61
C PHE A 70 -7.51 -2.58 24.55
N LYS A 71 -8.51 -3.38 24.21
CA LYS A 71 -8.92 -4.57 25.00
C LYS A 71 -7.77 -5.59 25.08
N LYS A 72 -7.10 -5.82 23.97
CA LYS A 72 -6.01 -6.80 23.86
C LYS A 72 -4.81 -6.45 24.73
N TRP A 73 -4.49 -5.17 24.86
CA TRP A 73 -3.28 -4.69 25.56
C TRP A 73 -3.55 -4.11 26.96
N GLY A 74 -4.72 -4.42 27.53
CA GLY A 74 -5.04 -4.03 28.92
C GLY A 74 -5.77 -2.70 29.04
N GLY A 75 -6.22 -2.12 27.93
CA GLY A 75 -6.95 -0.85 27.94
C GLY A 75 -6.06 0.37 27.72
N ILE A 76 -6.69 1.52 27.82
CA ILE A 76 -6.02 2.82 27.81
C ILE A 76 -6.56 3.66 28.96
N ASN A 77 -5.65 4.28 29.72
CA ASN A 77 -5.94 5.01 30.94
C ASN A 77 -6.31 6.49 30.66
N VAL A 78 -7.09 6.73 29.59
CA VAL A 78 -7.61 8.06 29.24
C VAL A 78 -9.09 8.11 29.57
N ASP A 79 -9.54 9.18 30.22
CA ASP A 79 -10.93 9.32 30.68
C ASP A 79 -11.89 9.56 29.52
N ASP A 80 -11.58 10.53 28.63
CA ASP A 80 -12.39 10.88 27.48
C ASP A 80 -11.70 10.49 26.17
N LEU A 81 -12.18 9.42 25.53
CA LEU A 81 -11.66 8.92 24.26
C LEU A 81 -12.59 9.22 23.09
N THR A 82 -12.15 10.03 22.16
CA THR A 82 -12.81 10.29 20.87
C THR A 82 -12.03 9.63 19.73
N ILE A 83 -12.68 8.74 18.95
CA ILE A 83 -12.08 8.10 17.76
C ILE A 83 -12.80 8.59 16.51
N GLU A 84 -12.07 9.30 15.65
CA GLU A 84 -12.61 9.89 14.43
C GLU A 84 -11.78 9.60 13.18
N CYS A 85 -12.40 9.70 12.00
CA CYS A 85 -11.68 9.64 10.74
C CYS A 85 -11.06 11.01 10.40
N TYR A 86 -9.97 11.03 9.64
CA TYR A 86 -9.34 12.27 9.16
C TYR A 86 -10.32 13.20 8.42
N GLU A 87 -11.34 12.66 7.73
CA GLU A 87 -12.39 13.42 7.08
C GLU A 87 -13.25 14.24 8.06
N SER A 88 -13.36 13.75 9.29
CA SER A 88 -14.16 14.39 10.36
C SER A 88 -13.37 15.40 11.18
N LEU A 89 -12.08 15.60 10.92
CA LEU A 89 -11.21 16.50 11.69
C LEU A 89 -11.78 17.93 11.83
N LYS A 90 -12.51 18.39 10.82
CA LYS A 90 -13.17 19.71 10.86
C LYS A 90 -14.16 19.87 12.02
N LYS A 91 -14.72 18.80 12.57
CA LYS A 91 -15.66 18.88 13.70
C LYS A 91 -14.99 19.33 14.99
N HIS A 92 -13.68 19.16 15.07
CA HIS A 92 -12.84 19.39 16.24
C HIS A 92 -12.00 20.66 16.13
N GLU A 93 -12.30 21.55 15.14
CA GLU A 93 -11.62 22.85 15.01
C GLU A 93 -11.67 23.61 16.36
N TYR A 94 -10.48 24.07 16.82
CA TYR A 94 -10.29 24.84 18.06
C TYR A 94 -10.59 24.07 19.36
N GLU A 95 -10.75 22.73 19.30
CA GLU A 95 -10.85 21.91 20.50
C GLU A 95 -9.46 21.63 21.10
N SER A 96 -9.47 21.28 22.39
CA SER A 96 -8.25 20.96 23.15
C SER A 96 -8.30 19.52 23.64
N PHE A 97 -7.18 18.80 23.46
CA PHE A 97 -7.01 17.44 23.92
C PHE A 97 -5.66 17.29 24.65
N ASP A 98 -5.60 16.45 25.67
CA ASP A 98 -4.32 16.11 26.30
C ASP A 98 -3.47 15.23 25.38
N PHE A 99 -4.13 14.35 24.58
CA PHE A 99 -3.49 13.51 23.59
C PHE A 99 -4.14 13.62 22.23
N VAL A 100 -3.32 13.75 21.16
CA VAL A 100 -3.74 13.53 19.79
C VAL A 100 -2.94 12.38 19.20
N VAL A 101 -3.61 11.28 18.85
CA VAL A 101 -2.99 10.13 18.19
C VAL A 101 -3.42 10.09 16.74
N MET A 102 -2.46 9.93 15.84
CA MET A 102 -2.68 9.93 14.40
C MET A 102 -2.24 8.58 13.82
N ASP A 103 -3.19 7.66 13.64
CA ASP A 103 -2.90 6.38 12.99
C ASP A 103 -2.82 6.58 11.47
N GLU A 104 -1.77 6.04 10.85
CA GLU A 104 -1.39 6.29 9.46
C GLU A 104 -1.29 7.80 9.15
N VAL A 105 -0.44 8.49 9.91
CA VAL A 105 -0.25 9.95 9.86
C VAL A 105 0.00 10.51 8.45
N HIS A 106 0.44 9.69 7.51
CA HIS A 106 0.60 10.10 6.10
C HIS A 106 -0.72 10.56 5.43
N HIS A 107 -1.89 10.29 6.03
CA HIS A 107 -3.18 10.84 5.57
C HIS A 107 -3.32 12.35 5.79
N LEU A 108 -2.45 12.97 6.60
CA LEU A 108 -2.40 14.43 6.76
C LEU A 108 -1.64 15.19 5.66
N HIS A 109 -1.29 14.55 4.56
CA HIS A 109 -0.44 15.13 3.50
C HIS A 109 -1.05 16.31 2.72
N SER A 110 -2.35 16.63 2.88
CA SER A 110 -2.98 17.76 2.17
C SER A 110 -2.96 19.04 3.00
N ASP A 111 -2.69 20.18 2.36
CA ASP A 111 -2.66 21.51 3.00
C ASP A 111 -3.95 21.79 3.81
N LYS A 112 -5.09 21.34 3.29
CA LYS A 112 -6.37 21.48 4.00
C LYS A 112 -6.39 20.72 5.33
N ARG A 113 -5.92 19.45 5.36
CA ARG A 113 -5.91 18.65 6.59
C ARG A 113 -4.84 19.15 7.56
N LEU A 114 -3.69 19.58 7.06
CA LEU A 114 -2.66 20.21 7.89
C LEU A 114 -3.16 21.50 8.52
N GLY A 115 -3.88 22.35 7.76
CA GLY A 115 -4.53 23.55 8.28
C GLY A 115 -5.56 23.25 9.37
N LEU A 116 -6.37 22.18 9.23
CA LEU A 116 -7.30 21.77 10.30
C LEU A 116 -6.57 21.22 11.52
N PHE A 117 -5.50 20.43 11.33
CA PHE A 117 -4.69 19.94 12.44
C PHE A 117 -4.06 21.10 13.25
N SER A 118 -3.59 22.15 12.58
CA SER A 118 -2.99 23.32 13.24
C SER A 118 -3.96 24.13 14.09
N THR A 119 -5.28 23.91 13.99
CA THR A 119 -6.28 24.56 14.85
C THR A 119 -6.49 23.85 16.17
N LEU A 120 -6.00 22.61 16.32
CA LEU A 120 -6.11 21.87 17.57
C LEU A 120 -5.13 22.40 18.62
N THR A 121 -5.55 22.38 19.87
CA THR A 121 -4.66 22.52 21.02
C THR A 121 -4.42 21.15 21.65
N TYR A 122 -3.20 20.82 21.99
CA TYR A 122 -2.85 19.49 22.54
C TYR A 122 -1.71 19.53 23.57
N GLY A 123 -1.70 18.54 24.44
CA GLY A 123 -0.61 18.31 25.38
C GLY A 123 0.51 17.45 24.76
N ASN A 124 0.14 16.30 24.19
CA ASN A 124 1.08 15.40 23.50
C ASN A 124 0.50 14.89 22.18
N VAL A 125 1.36 14.71 21.16
CA VAL A 125 0.99 14.15 19.86
C VAL A 125 1.82 12.90 19.55
N ILE A 126 1.15 11.85 19.08
CA ILE A 126 1.80 10.61 18.61
C ILE A 126 1.30 10.29 17.21
N GLY A 127 2.17 10.41 16.21
CA GLY A 127 1.88 10.05 14.83
C GLY A 127 2.48 8.68 14.48
N LEU A 128 1.66 7.78 13.95
CA LEU A 128 2.04 6.40 13.62
C LEU A 128 1.96 6.19 12.11
N SER A 129 2.97 5.59 11.50
CA SER A 129 2.92 5.10 10.13
C SER A 129 4.03 4.07 9.87
N ALA A 130 3.85 3.23 8.86
CA ALA A 130 4.95 2.38 8.36
C ALA A 130 5.92 3.18 7.50
N THR A 131 5.45 4.25 6.87
CA THR A 131 6.26 5.16 6.04
C THR A 131 5.66 6.56 6.11
N ILE A 132 6.45 7.54 6.48
CA ILE A 132 6.03 8.95 6.53
C ILE A 132 6.67 9.68 5.34
N PRO A 133 5.89 10.31 4.43
CA PRO A 133 6.45 11.06 3.32
C PRO A 133 7.46 12.12 3.81
N LYS A 134 8.64 12.18 3.16
CA LYS A 134 9.74 13.06 3.58
C LYS A 134 9.31 14.51 3.81
N LYS A 135 8.47 15.06 2.92
CA LYS A 135 7.93 16.43 3.07
C LYS A 135 7.08 16.60 4.32
N LEU A 136 6.24 15.62 4.63
CA LEU A 136 5.38 15.65 5.82
C LEU A 136 6.21 15.53 7.10
N LYS A 137 7.22 14.64 7.10
CA LYS A 137 8.17 14.50 8.21
C LYS A 137 8.91 15.80 8.48
N GLN A 138 9.48 16.41 7.42
CA GLN A 138 10.17 17.71 7.52
C GLN A 138 9.25 18.82 8.00
N TYR A 139 7.99 18.85 7.55
CA TYR A 139 7.00 19.82 8.02
C TYR A 139 6.77 19.72 9.53
N PHE A 140 6.52 18.51 10.06
CA PHE A 140 6.31 18.33 11.50
C PHE A 140 7.57 18.62 12.33
N GLN A 141 8.75 18.25 11.82
CA GLN A 141 10.01 18.56 12.49
C GLN A 141 10.26 20.08 12.55
N TYR A 142 9.95 20.81 11.48
CA TYR A 142 10.18 22.24 11.43
C TYR A 142 9.14 23.04 12.21
N GLU A 143 7.84 22.77 11.99
CA GLU A 143 6.74 23.56 12.57
C GLU A 143 6.45 23.19 14.03
N TYR A 144 6.70 21.94 14.44
CA TYR A 144 6.28 21.42 15.73
C TYR A 144 7.43 20.78 16.55
N ALA A 145 8.66 20.91 16.08
CA ALA A 145 9.84 20.28 16.70
C ALA A 145 9.66 18.77 16.93
N ALA A 146 8.93 18.08 16.01
CA ALA A 146 8.59 16.69 16.17
C ALA A 146 9.85 15.80 16.19
N GLU A 147 9.96 14.94 17.19
CA GLU A 147 10.96 13.88 17.24
C GLU A 147 10.48 12.65 16.46
N VAL A 148 11.40 11.91 15.86
CA VAL A 148 11.09 10.76 15.01
C VAL A 148 11.81 9.52 15.48
N VAL A 149 11.08 8.45 15.77
CA VAL A 149 11.63 7.11 15.96
C VAL A 149 11.37 6.29 14.71
N THR A 150 12.44 5.70 14.15
CA THR A 150 12.36 4.93 12.91
C THR A 150 12.85 3.49 13.12
N CYS A 151 12.09 2.53 12.58
CA CYS A 151 12.54 1.16 12.43
C CYS A 151 11.98 0.62 11.10
N SER A 152 12.85 0.45 10.12
CA SER A 152 12.49 -0.08 8.80
C SER A 152 12.18 -1.59 8.87
N ILE A 153 11.63 -2.14 7.77
CA ILE A 153 11.44 -3.60 7.66
C ILE A 153 12.80 -4.32 7.75
N VAL A 154 13.84 -3.73 7.17
CA VAL A 154 15.19 -4.29 7.17
C VAL A 154 15.73 -4.36 8.59
N ASP A 155 15.70 -3.23 9.31
CA ASP A 155 16.15 -3.17 10.71
C ASP A 155 15.41 -4.20 11.57
N ALA A 156 14.08 -4.34 11.35
CA ALA A 156 13.27 -5.29 12.09
C ALA A 156 13.56 -6.76 11.77
N ILE A 157 14.01 -7.06 10.55
CA ILE A 157 14.46 -8.40 10.14
C ILE A 157 15.86 -8.66 10.67
N GLU A 158 16.78 -7.72 10.54
CA GLU A 158 18.15 -7.84 11.07
C GLU A 158 18.18 -8.09 12.58
N ASP A 159 17.28 -7.46 13.30
CA ASP A 159 17.10 -7.63 14.75
C ASP A 159 16.18 -8.83 15.11
N GLU A 160 15.86 -9.69 14.16
CA GLU A 160 15.04 -10.91 14.34
C GLU A 160 13.63 -10.65 14.95
N VAL A 161 13.12 -9.40 14.87
CA VAL A 161 11.78 -9.04 15.34
C VAL A 161 10.71 -9.43 14.31
N LEU A 162 11.08 -9.35 13.02
CA LEU A 162 10.29 -9.84 11.90
C LEU A 162 11.05 -10.98 11.18
N PRO A 163 10.34 -11.97 10.67
CA PRO A 163 10.98 -13.05 9.92
C PRO A 163 11.48 -12.56 8.56
N GLU A 164 12.62 -13.10 8.12
CA GLU A 164 13.12 -12.93 6.75
C GLU A 164 12.18 -13.63 5.76
N PRO A 165 11.60 -12.95 4.75
CA PRO A 165 10.76 -13.59 3.75
C PRO A 165 11.61 -14.28 2.68
N GLN A 166 11.11 -15.40 2.15
CA GLN A 166 11.59 -15.91 0.86
C GLN A 166 10.89 -15.15 -0.26
N ILE A 167 11.65 -14.56 -1.18
CA ILE A 167 11.13 -13.76 -2.29
C ILE A 167 11.34 -14.54 -3.58
N ILE A 168 10.25 -14.89 -4.26
CA ILE A 168 10.27 -15.61 -5.51
C ILE A 168 9.98 -14.64 -6.64
N LEU A 169 10.99 -14.33 -7.44
CA LEU A 169 10.89 -13.53 -8.65
C LEU A 169 10.49 -14.40 -9.83
N TYR A 170 9.39 -14.06 -10.49
CA TYR A 170 8.97 -14.76 -11.70
C TYR A 170 8.91 -13.79 -12.87
N PRO A 171 10.03 -13.57 -13.60
CA PRO A 171 10.08 -12.70 -14.76
C PRO A 171 9.28 -13.28 -15.92
N LEU A 172 8.45 -12.44 -16.54
CA LEU A 172 7.60 -12.76 -17.67
C LEU A 172 8.01 -11.93 -18.88
N GLN A 173 7.88 -12.50 -20.08
CA GLN A 173 8.12 -11.80 -21.32
C GLN A 173 6.80 -11.34 -21.96
N LEU A 174 6.74 -10.09 -22.39
CA LEU A 174 5.65 -9.61 -23.23
C LEU A 174 5.82 -10.17 -24.65
N ASP A 175 4.76 -10.77 -25.20
CA ASP A 175 4.76 -11.23 -26.58
C ASP A 175 5.00 -10.05 -27.53
N ASN A 176 5.99 -10.18 -28.39
CA ASN A 176 6.35 -9.20 -29.42
C ASN A 176 6.20 -9.76 -30.83
N VAL A 177 5.62 -10.94 -30.98
CA VAL A 177 5.48 -11.63 -32.27
C VAL A 177 4.03 -11.64 -32.74
N ARG A 178 3.09 -12.02 -31.87
CA ARG A 178 1.68 -12.19 -32.23
C ARG A 178 0.89 -10.90 -31.96
N PRO A 179 0.25 -10.30 -32.96
CA PRO A 179 -0.58 -9.11 -32.82
C PRO A 179 -1.97 -9.48 -32.27
N THR A 180 -2.02 -9.80 -30.99
CA THR A 180 -3.27 -10.17 -30.28
C THR A 180 -4.05 -8.99 -29.73
N GLU A 181 -3.47 -7.78 -29.83
CA GLU A 181 -4.01 -6.55 -29.28
C GLU A 181 -4.39 -5.55 -30.40
N SER A 182 -5.15 -4.52 -30.04
CA SER A 182 -5.46 -3.42 -30.94
C SER A 182 -5.37 -2.05 -30.25
N ILE A 183 -4.99 -1.04 -31.05
CA ILE A 183 -4.99 0.38 -30.64
C ILE A 183 -6.03 1.11 -31.48
N GLU A 184 -7.00 1.73 -30.83
CA GLU A 184 -7.96 2.59 -31.48
C GLU A 184 -7.40 4.01 -31.61
N VAL A 185 -7.41 4.53 -32.83
CA VAL A 185 -6.89 5.85 -33.20
C VAL A 185 -8.04 6.75 -33.62
N ASN A 186 -8.10 7.97 -33.04
CA ASN A 186 -9.13 8.97 -33.32
C ASN A 186 -10.57 8.42 -33.28
N PRO A 187 -11.06 7.81 -32.19
CA PRO A 187 -12.37 7.14 -32.12
C PRO A 187 -13.56 8.06 -32.42
N LYS A 188 -13.38 9.38 -32.31
CA LYS A 188 -14.41 10.39 -32.60
C LYS A 188 -14.38 10.89 -34.04
N ALA A 189 -13.44 10.45 -34.88
CA ALA A 189 -13.37 10.87 -36.26
C ALA A 189 -14.53 10.23 -37.05
N LYS A 190 -15.28 11.07 -37.80
CA LYS A 190 -16.37 10.63 -38.65
C LYS A 190 -15.86 10.04 -39.96
N GLY A 191 -16.56 9.07 -40.50
CA GLY A 191 -16.24 8.47 -41.80
C GLY A 191 -15.87 6.98 -41.70
N LYS A 192 -15.16 6.48 -42.70
CA LYS A 192 -14.73 5.09 -42.79
C LYS A 192 -13.69 4.74 -41.75
N THR A 193 -13.85 3.59 -41.06
CA THR A 193 -12.83 3.01 -40.21
C THR A 193 -11.75 2.33 -41.03
N TYR A 194 -10.50 2.64 -40.75
CA TYR A 194 -9.34 2.02 -41.38
C TYR A 194 -8.76 0.94 -40.48
N TYR A 195 -8.12 -0.06 -41.08
CA TYR A 195 -7.45 -1.13 -40.37
C TYR A 195 -5.98 -1.16 -40.80
N GLY A 196 -5.06 -1.33 -39.85
CA GLY A 196 -3.64 -1.33 -40.14
C GLY A 196 -2.83 -2.07 -39.08
N ASN A 197 -1.52 -2.11 -39.27
CA ASN A 197 -0.58 -2.66 -38.30
C ASN A 197 0.16 -1.54 -37.51
N TYR A 198 0.91 -1.92 -36.50
CA TYR A 198 1.56 -0.98 -35.60
C TYR A 198 2.53 0.00 -36.33
N ASN A 199 3.18 -0.43 -37.41
CA ASN A 199 4.08 0.43 -38.17
C ASN A 199 3.35 1.58 -38.89
N GLU A 200 2.05 1.43 -39.12
CA GLU A 200 1.20 2.44 -39.72
C GLU A 200 0.52 3.37 -38.71
N LEU A 201 0.70 3.16 -37.43
CA LEU A 201 0.04 3.93 -36.35
C LEU A 201 0.20 5.46 -36.54
N TRP A 202 1.40 5.90 -36.84
CA TRP A 202 1.74 7.30 -37.09
C TRP A 202 1.02 7.88 -38.33
N LYS A 203 0.91 7.10 -39.37
CA LYS A 203 0.19 7.49 -40.60
C LYS A 203 -1.27 7.83 -40.29
N TYR A 204 -2.01 6.95 -39.59
CA TYR A 204 -3.41 7.16 -39.26
C TYR A 204 -3.64 8.29 -38.24
N ARG A 205 -2.72 8.47 -37.31
CA ARG A 205 -2.73 9.65 -36.42
C ARG A 205 -2.60 10.97 -37.18
N LYS A 206 -1.65 11.04 -38.12
CA LYS A 206 -1.44 12.21 -38.98
C LYS A 206 -2.64 12.48 -39.88
N MET A 207 -3.27 11.44 -40.42
CA MET A 207 -4.47 11.56 -41.27
C MET A 207 -5.72 11.98 -40.47
N LYS A 208 -5.71 11.91 -39.14
CA LYS A 208 -6.84 12.21 -38.25
C LYS A 208 -8.11 11.41 -38.56
N VAL A 209 -7.97 10.20 -39.12
CA VAL A 209 -9.07 9.28 -39.44
C VAL A 209 -9.24 8.26 -38.29
N HIS A 210 -10.45 7.70 -38.17
CA HIS A 210 -10.67 6.57 -37.27
C HIS A 210 -9.95 5.32 -37.79
N ALA A 211 -9.12 4.70 -36.97
CA ALA A 211 -8.43 3.49 -37.37
C ALA A 211 -8.27 2.53 -36.16
N ILE A 212 -8.29 1.23 -36.48
CA ILE A 212 -8.01 0.12 -35.57
C ILE A 212 -6.68 -0.50 -36.00
N ILE A 213 -5.68 -0.41 -35.14
CA ILE A 213 -4.30 -0.81 -35.40
C ILE A 213 -4.01 -2.08 -34.63
N SER A 214 -3.75 -3.16 -35.35
CA SER A 214 -3.31 -4.43 -34.77
C SER A 214 -1.88 -4.29 -34.22
N CYS A 215 -1.65 -4.79 -33.00
CA CYS A 215 -0.35 -4.70 -32.31
C CYS A 215 -0.11 -5.90 -31.38
N THR A 216 1.15 -6.12 -31.04
CA THR A 216 1.54 -7.09 -30.03
C THR A 216 1.37 -6.50 -28.60
N PRO A 217 1.31 -7.32 -27.54
CA PRO A 217 1.32 -6.86 -26.16
C PRO A 217 2.49 -5.91 -25.86
N ARG A 218 3.70 -6.20 -26.36
CA ARG A 218 4.88 -5.32 -26.21
C ARG A 218 4.65 -3.95 -26.88
N GLN A 219 4.13 -3.95 -28.09
CA GLN A 219 3.82 -2.70 -28.83
C GLN A 219 2.72 -1.90 -28.10
N ARG A 220 1.73 -2.57 -27.53
CA ARG A 220 0.69 -1.92 -26.73
C ARG A 220 1.26 -1.21 -25.50
N VAL A 221 2.18 -1.86 -24.76
CA VAL A 221 2.88 -1.25 -23.61
C VAL A 221 3.74 -0.07 -24.03
N ASN A 222 4.45 -0.18 -25.18
CA ASN A 222 5.24 0.94 -25.72
C ASN A 222 4.35 2.14 -26.06
N GLU A 223 3.16 1.90 -26.55
CA GLU A 223 2.18 2.96 -26.80
C GLU A 223 1.72 3.66 -25.51
N TYR A 224 1.39 2.90 -24.46
CA TYR A 224 1.11 3.49 -23.14
C TYR A 224 2.27 4.33 -22.62
N ASN A 225 3.51 3.84 -22.74
CA ASN A 225 4.69 4.57 -22.30
C ASN A 225 4.87 5.89 -23.08
N SER A 226 4.62 5.87 -24.38
CA SER A 226 4.70 7.07 -25.23
C SER A 226 3.64 8.11 -24.85
N GLN A 227 2.41 7.68 -24.61
CA GLN A 227 1.32 8.56 -24.17
C GLN A 227 1.60 9.16 -22.78
N ILE A 228 2.01 8.34 -21.84
CA ILE A 228 2.37 8.75 -20.48
C ILE A 228 3.48 9.81 -20.52
N LEU A 229 4.54 9.58 -21.30
CA LEU A 229 5.63 10.52 -21.44
C LEU A 229 5.18 11.85 -22.05
N TYR A 230 4.36 11.78 -23.11
CA TYR A 230 3.80 12.95 -23.76
C TYR A 230 2.97 13.81 -22.81
N GLU A 231 2.01 13.22 -22.10
CA GLU A 231 1.14 13.97 -21.17
C GLU A 231 1.92 14.48 -19.93
N LYS A 232 2.88 13.70 -19.42
CA LYS A 232 3.79 14.13 -18.35
C LYS A 232 4.57 15.38 -18.78
N ASN A 233 5.16 15.37 -19.97
CA ASN A 233 5.93 16.52 -20.47
C ASN A 233 5.04 17.75 -20.69
N ARG A 234 3.82 17.57 -21.17
CA ARG A 234 2.85 18.68 -21.27
C ARG A 234 2.52 19.27 -19.91
N TYR A 235 2.19 18.40 -18.92
CA TYR A 235 1.94 18.85 -17.55
C TYR A 235 3.14 19.58 -16.96
N MET A 236 4.36 19.07 -17.14
CA MET A 236 5.56 19.70 -16.58
C MET A 236 5.79 21.12 -17.14
N ARG A 237 5.40 21.37 -18.40
CA ARG A 237 5.49 22.71 -19.05
C ARG A 237 4.39 23.67 -18.63
N THR A 238 3.17 23.17 -18.47
CA THR A 238 2.00 24.05 -18.31
C THR A 238 1.43 24.06 -16.90
N ARG A 239 1.75 23.05 -16.07
CA ARG A 239 1.22 22.81 -14.72
C ARG A 239 -0.31 22.77 -14.63
N GLN A 240 -0.99 22.45 -15.72
CA GLN A 240 -2.46 22.37 -15.78
C GLN A 240 -2.97 21.05 -15.18
N ASP A 241 -3.85 21.09 -14.21
CA ASP A 241 -4.33 19.94 -13.45
C ASP A 241 -5.01 18.86 -14.32
N PHE A 242 -5.72 19.27 -15.40
CA PHE A 242 -6.34 18.29 -16.28
C PHE A 242 -5.31 17.41 -17.01
N LEU A 243 -4.10 17.94 -17.33
CA LEU A 243 -3.01 17.16 -17.91
C LEU A 243 -2.38 16.21 -16.90
N LYS A 244 -2.27 16.66 -15.63
CA LYS A 244 -1.87 15.77 -14.53
C LYS A 244 -2.83 14.61 -14.38
N ASN A 245 -4.13 14.88 -14.36
CA ASN A 245 -5.15 13.85 -14.24
C ASN A 245 -5.12 12.87 -15.42
N LYS A 246 -4.94 13.38 -16.65
CA LYS A 246 -4.80 12.53 -17.83
C LYS A 246 -3.55 11.67 -17.76
N TRP A 247 -2.41 12.23 -17.43
CA TRP A 247 -1.17 11.46 -17.22
C TRP A 247 -1.34 10.35 -16.18
N LEU A 248 -1.94 10.66 -15.02
CA LEU A 248 -2.19 9.66 -13.97
C LEU A 248 -3.18 8.59 -14.42
N PHE A 249 -4.20 8.97 -15.20
CA PHE A 249 -5.15 8.03 -15.79
C PHE A 249 -4.43 7.04 -16.74
N ASP A 250 -3.59 7.54 -17.66
CA ASP A 250 -2.85 6.70 -18.60
C ASP A 250 -1.87 5.75 -17.86
N CYS A 251 -1.25 6.21 -16.76
CA CYS A 251 -0.47 5.34 -15.87
C CYS A 251 -1.33 4.22 -15.27
N GLY A 252 -2.54 4.55 -14.82
CA GLY A 252 -3.50 3.58 -14.28
C GLY A 252 -3.92 2.53 -15.29
N GLU A 253 -4.21 2.94 -16.52
CA GLU A 253 -4.61 2.02 -17.61
C GLU A 253 -3.47 1.07 -17.99
N ARG A 254 -2.22 1.54 -18.05
CA ARG A 254 -1.07 0.65 -18.26
C ARG A 254 -0.93 -0.38 -17.15
N ILE A 255 -1.09 0.02 -15.87
CA ILE A 255 -1.02 -0.91 -14.74
C ILE A 255 -2.13 -1.97 -14.83
N LYS A 256 -3.36 -1.57 -15.15
CA LYS A 256 -4.48 -2.49 -15.34
C LYS A 256 -4.20 -3.48 -16.47
N TYR A 257 -3.68 -2.98 -17.59
CA TYR A 257 -3.36 -3.80 -18.76
C TYR A 257 -2.34 -4.88 -18.42
N LEU A 258 -1.20 -4.50 -17.82
CA LEU A 258 -0.18 -5.46 -17.39
C LEU A 258 -0.69 -6.45 -16.33
N ALA A 259 -1.51 -5.98 -15.40
CA ALA A 259 -2.14 -6.84 -14.40
C ALA A 259 -3.06 -7.90 -15.03
N ASN A 260 -3.89 -7.50 -16.01
CA ASN A 260 -4.80 -8.41 -16.69
C ASN A 260 -4.08 -9.47 -17.55
N LEU A 261 -2.98 -9.10 -18.20
CA LEU A 261 -2.16 -10.05 -18.95
C LEU A 261 -1.58 -11.17 -18.06
N LYS A 262 -1.41 -10.91 -16.76
CA LYS A 262 -0.89 -11.87 -15.79
C LYS A 262 -1.94 -12.81 -15.20
N ASN A 263 -3.24 -12.59 -15.44
CA ASN A 263 -4.30 -13.35 -14.78
C ASN A 263 -4.10 -14.88 -14.89
N ASN A 264 -3.78 -15.40 -16.07
CA ASN A 264 -3.60 -16.85 -16.27
C ASN A 264 -2.41 -17.40 -15.48
N ILE A 265 -1.31 -16.65 -15.44
CA ILE A 265 -0.12 -17.08 -14.67
C ILE A 265 -0.37 -17.03 -13.17
N VAL A 266 -1.03 -15.96 -12.71
CA VAL A 266 -1.40 -15.82 -11.29
C VAL A 266 -2.37 -16.93 -10.89
N LEU A 267 -3.40 -17.24 -11.70
CA LEU A 267 -4.29 -18.39 -11.45
C LEU A 267 -3.53 -19.70 -11.34
N SER A 268 -2.54 -19.93 -12.22
CA SER A 268 -1.72 -21.12 -12.17
C SER A 268 -0.84 -21.20 -10.91
N ILE A 269 -0.38 -20.06 -10.40
CA ILE A 269 0.30 -19.98 -9.10
C ILE A 269 -0.68 -20.31 -7.97
N LEU A 270 -1.86 -19.70 -7.97
CA LEU A 270 -2.88 -19.89 -6.93
C LEU A 270 -3.40 -21.34 -6.85
N GLN A 271 -3.52 -22.02 -7.99
CA GLN A 271 -3.87 -23.44 -8.02
C GLN A 271 -2.85 -24.31 -7.25
N ARG A 272 -1.55 -23.99 -7.34
CA ARG A 272 -0.50 -24.66 -6.58
C ARG A 272 -0.56 -24.36 -5.08
N LEU A 273 -1.07 -23.19 -4.74
CA LEU A 273 -1.20 -22.71 -3.35
C LEU A 273 -2.60 -22.99 -2.75
N GLU A 274 -3.42 -23.83 -3.36
CA GLU A 274 -4.83 -24.03 -2.94
C GLU A 274 -5.00 -24.42 -1.47
N LYS A 275 -4.06 -25.20 -0.95
CA LYS A 275 -4.05 -25.66 0.45
C LYS A 275 -3.37 -24.68 1.40
N GLU A 276 -2.66 -23.71 0.87
CA GLU A 276 -1.81 -22.78 1.61
C GLU A 276 -2.56 -21.48 1.93
N ARG A 277 -2.25 -20.90 3.07
CA ARG A 277 -2.82 -19.61 3.45
C ARG A 277 -2.19 -18.49 2.66
N THR A 278 -2.96 -17.95 1.73
CA THR A 278 -2.47 -17.04 0.69
C THR A 278 -3.31 -15.75 0.62
N ILE A 279 -2.61 -14.61 0.51
CA ILE A 279 -3.20 -13.34 0.07
C ILE A 279 -2.73 -12.99 -1.35
N THR A 280 -3.65 -12.53 -2.19
CA THR A 280 -3.31 -11.97 -3.51
C THR A 280 -3.67 -10.50 -3.58
N PHE A 281 -2.70 -9.67 -3.96
CA PHE A 281 -2.90 -8.22 -4.15
C PHE A 281 -3.20 -7.90 -5.60
N CYS A 282 -4.38 -7.32 -5.85
CA CYS A 282 -4.89 -6.95 -7.17
C CYS A 282 -5.01 -5.45 -7.37
N LYS A 283 -5.16 -5.03 -8.63
CA LYS A 283 -5.38 -3.64 -9.02
C LYS A 283 -6.85 -3.26 -9.13
N THR A 284 -7.68 -4.14 -9.68
CA THR A 284 -9.08 -3.85 -9.96
C THR A 284 -9.99 -4.90 -9.34
N ILE A 285 -11.27 -4.53 -9.19
CA ILE A 285 -12.30 -5.43 -8.69
C ILE A 285 -12.49 -6.58 -9.68
N GLU A 286 -12.55 -6.27 -10.99
CA GLU A 286 -12.70 -7.27 -12.05
C GLU A 286 -11.56 -8.31 -12.00
N GLN A 287 -10.33 -7.87 -11.77
CA GLN A 287 -9.20 -8.79 -11.59
C GLN A 287 -9.37 -9.65 -10.34
N ALA A 288 -9.83 -9.07 -9.24
CA ALA A 288 -10.02 -9.81 -8.00
C ALA A 288 -11.09 -10.90 -8.15
N ASP A 289 -12.18 -10.61 -8.84
CA ASP A 289 -13.26 -11.56 -9.11
C ASP A 289 -12.82 -12.70 -10.06
N ILE A 290 -11.86 -12.44 -10.95
CA ILE A 290 -11.24 -13.48 -11.80
C ILE A 290 -10.29 -14.36 -10.97
N LEU A 291 -9.50 -13.78 -10.09
CA LEU A 291 -8.43 -14.48 -9.37
C LEU A 291 -8.91 -15.27 -8.16
N GLY A 292 -10.08 -14.99 -7.61
CA GLY A 292 -10.57 -15.76 -6.47
C GLY A 292 -12.01 -15.49 -6.05
N LYS A 293 -12.62 -16.53 -5.48
CA LYS A 293 -14.00 -16.50 -4.97
C LYS A 293 -14.17 -15.52 -3.79
N TYR A 294 -13.12 -15.35 -2.98
CA TYR A 294 -13.17 -14.56 -1.76
C TYR A 294 -12.41 -13.25 -1.96
N SER A 295 -13.06 -12.31 -2.64
CA SER A 295 -12.50 -10.99 -2.92
C SER A 295 -12.89 -9.96 -1.84
N ILE A 296 -11.91 -9.17 -1.39
CA ILE A 296 -12.07 -8.09 -0.41
C ILE A 296 -11.82 -6.76 -1.11
N HIS A 297 -12.89 -5.97 -1.26
CA HIS A 297 -12.84 -4.66 -1.91
C HIS A 297 -14.04 -3.79 -1.49
N SER A 298 -13.97 -2.48 -1.74
CA SER A 298 -14.95 -1.49 -1.26
C SER A 298 -16.41 -1.71 -1.72
N LYS A 299 -16.63 -2.48 -2.80
CA LYS A 299 -17.98 -2.80 -3.31
C LYS A 299 -18.51 -4.14 -2.82
N ASN A 300 -17.69 -4.98 -2.20
CA ASN A 300 -18.13 -6.27 -1.68
C ASN A 300 -18.63 -6.13 -0.23
N LYS A 301 -19.93 -6.31 -0.05
CA LYS A 301 -20.58 -6.21 1.28
C LYS A 301 -20.14 -7.30 2.26
N ASP A 302 -19.64 -8.43 1.74
CA ASP A 302 -19.20 -9.58 2.52
C ASP A 302 -17.70 -9.49 2.87
N SER A 303 -17.01 -8.39 2.56
CA SER A 303 -15.58 -8.21 2.81
C SER A 303 -15.18 -8.51 4.26
N ASP A 304 -15.95 -8.04 5.24
CA ASP A 304 -15.69 -8.28 6.66
C ASP A 304 -15.90 -9.75 7.05
N ILE A 305 -16.92 -10.39 6.48
CA ILE A 305 -17.20 -11.82 6.70
C ILE A 305 -16.05 -12.67 6.12
N ILE A 306 -15.60 -12.35 4.92
CA ILE A 306 -14.47 -13.01 4.25
C ILE A 306 -13.20 -12.85 5.08
N TYR A 307 -12.90 -11.63 5.53
CA TYR A 307 -11.76 -11.33 6.38
C TYR A 307 -11.78 -12.13 7.68
N ASN A 308 -12.92 -12.17 8.39
CA ASN A 308 -13.07 -12.91 9.62
C ASN A 308 -12.96 -14.44 9.39
N ASN A 309 -13.52 -14.96 8.31
CA ASN A 309 -13.39 -16.38 7.94
C ASN A 309 -11.96 -16.77 7.60
N PHE A 310 -11.20 -15.87 6.94
CA PHE A 310 -9.78 -16.07 6.70
C PHE A 310 -9.02 -16.13 8.03
N ASN A 311 -9.20 -15.16 8.93
CA ASN A 311 -8.51 -15.14 10.22
C ASN A 311 -8.93 -16.31 11.14
N ALA A 312 -10.17 -16.78 11.02
CA ALA A 312 -10.67 -17.98 11.71
C ALA A 312 -10.21 -19.30 11.04
N LYS A 313 -9.36 -19.26 10.02
CA LYS A 313 -8.83 -20.41 9.26
C LYS A 313 -9.91 -21.26 8.56
N LYS A 314 -11.08 -20.69 8.26
CA LYS A 314 -12.16 -21.35 7.53
C LYS A 314 -11.96 -21.34 6.02
N ILE A 315 -11.21 -20.38 5.52
CA ILE A 315 -10.80 -20.24 4.12
C ILE A 315 -9.30 -19.96 4.06
N ASN A 316 -8.63 -20.47 3.02
CA ASN A 316 -7.18 -20.38 2.88
C ASN A 316 -6.73 -19.27 1.94
N HIS A 317 -7.58 -18.79 1.04
CA HIS A 317 -7.19 -17.81 0.04
C HIS A 317 -8.14 -16.61 0.03
N ILE A 318 -7.57 -15.42 0.02
CA ILE A 318 -8.27 -14.15 -0.19
C ILE A 318 -7.58 -13.31 -1.26
N VAL A 319 -8.38 -12.55 -2.00
CA VAL A 319 -7.90 -11.58 -3.00
C VAL A 319 -8.27 -10.17 -2.55
N SER A 320 -7.32 -9.26 -2.54
CA SER A 320 -7.54 -7.91 -2.01
C SER A 320 -7.28 -6.82 -3.05
N VAL A 321 -8.21 -5.85 -3.14
CA VAL A 321 -8.04 -4.62 -3.92
C VAL A 321 -7.97 -3.43 -2.97
N ASN A 322 -6.78 -2.97 -2.66
CA ASN A 322 -6.47 -1.78 -1.84
C ASN A 322 -7.02 -1.76 -0.39
N VAL A 323 -7.95 -2.65 -0.03
CA VAL A 323 -8.62 -2.59 1.29
C VAL A 323 -7.71 -3.08 2.41
N LEU A 324 -6.94 -4.14 2.18
CA LEU A 324 -6.04 -4.73 3.16
C LEU A 324 -4.63 -4.14 3.16
N ASN A 325 -4.41 -3.04 2.42
CA ASN A 325 -3.13 -2.33 2.45
C ASN A 325 -2.89 -1.65 3.81
N GLU A 326 -3.96 -1.24 4.51
CA GLU A 326 -3.90 -0.51 5.77
C GLU A 326 -4.74 -1.21 6.86
N GLY A 327 -4.27 -1.22 8.10
CA GLY A 327 -5.04 -1.62 9.29
C GLY A 327 -5.38 -3.12 9.45
N ALA A 328 -5.22 -3.97 8.43
CA ALA A 328 -5.60 -5.37 8.51
C ALA A 328 -4.53 -6.26 9.18
N ASN A 329 -4.97 -7.16 10.05
CA ASN A 329 -4.12 -8.18 10.64
C ASN A 329 -4.48 -9.55 10.04
N LEU A 330 -3.58 -10.12 9.23
CA LEU A 330 -3.77 -11.43 8.60
C LEU A 330 -3.07 -12.50 9.44
N VAL A 331 -3.86 -13.32 10.11
CA VAL A 331 -3.36 -14.38 10.99
C VAL A 331 -2.77 -15.51 10.14
N ASP A 332 -1.50 -15.86 10.40
CA ASP A 332 -0.84 -17.05 9.86
C ASP A 332 -0.86 -17.12 8.31
N CYS A 333 -0.72 -15.99 7.63
CA CYS A 333 -0.70 -15.91 6.18
C CYS A 333 0.73 -16.18 5.66
N LYS A 334 0.97 -17.35 5.07
CA LYS A 334 2.30 -17.78 4.61
C LYS A 334 2.68 -17.17 3.27
N TYR A 335 1.75 -17.12 2.31
CA TYR A 335 2.04 -16.68 0.95
C TYR A 335 1.38 -15.35 0.61
N ALA A 336 2.14 -14.48 -0.06
CA ALA A 336 1.64 -13.27 -0.68
C ALA A 336 1.96 -13.26 -2.18
N VAL A 337 0.95 -13.14 -3.03
CA VAL A 337 1.09 -13.07 -4.48
C VAL A 337 0.74 -11.66 -4.96
N PHE A 338 1.65 -11.02 -5.68
CA PHE A 338 1.44 -9.66 -6.20
C PHE A 338 1.01 -9.71 -7.67
N ALA A 339 -0.29 -9.67 -7.92
CA ALA A 339 -0.82 -9.61 -9.29
C ALA A 339 -0.60 -8.24 -9.97
N ASN A 340 -0.30 -7.19 -9.19
CA ASN A 340 0.04 -5.87 -9.70
C ASN A 340 1.02 -5.12 -8.80
N TYR A 341 1.66 -4.09 -9.35
CA TYR A 341 2.62 -3.23 -8.68
C TYR A 341 2.16 -1.76 -8.69
N SER A 342 2.44 -1.05 -7.61
CA SER A 342 2.20 0.38 -7.46
C SER A 342 3.54 1.07 -7.21
N SER A 343 3.74 2.23 -7.82
CA SER A 343 4.92 3.07 -7.55
C SER A 343 4.86 3.78 -6.20
N SER A 344 3.83 3.57 -5.40
CA SER A 344 3.74 4.10 -4.03
C SER A 344 4.59 3.23 -3.10
N GLU A 345 5.67 3.76 -2.58
CA GLU A 345 6.52 3.13 -1.56
C GLU A 345 5.71 2.71 -0.33
N ILE A 346 4.78 3.56 0.11
CA ILE A 346 3.87 3.28 1.23
C ILE A 346 3.06 2.01 0.97
N CYS A 347 2.45 1.90 -0.22
CA CYS A 347 1.60 0.76 -0.56
C CYS A 347 2.42 -0.54 -0.64
N SER A 348 3.64 -0.48 -1.18
CA SER A 348 4.53 -1.64 -1.29
C SER A 348 5.01 -2.10 0.09
N ALA A 349 5.48 -1.19 0.94
CA ALA A 349 5.92 -1.48 2.31
C ALA A 349 4.79 -2.06 3.17
N GLN A 350 3.57 -1.52 3.05
CA GLN A 350 2.41 -2.03 3.77
C GLN A 350 2.02 -3.45 3.33
N ARG A 351 2.04 -3.74 2.02
CA ARG A 351 1.74 -5.07 1.48
C ARG A 351 2.76 -6.10 1.92
N VAL A 352 4.05 -5.80 1.79
CA VAL A 352 5.14 -6.67 2.26
C VAL A 352 5.00 -6.93 3.75
N GLY A 353 4.84 -5.90 4.57
CA GLY A 353 4.68 -6.06 6.01
C GLY A 353 3.46 -6.88 6.44
N ARG A 354 2.40 -6.98 5.61
CA ARG A 354 1.26 -7.90 5.88
C ARG A 354 1.65 -9.36 5.67
N SER A 355 2.53 -9.62 4.73
CA SER A 355 3.04 -10.96 4.43
C SER A 355 3.97 -11.50 5.51
N LEU A 356 4.67 -10.61 6.25
CA LEU A 356 5.66 -10.98 7.28
C LEU A 356 5.06 -11.43 8.63
N ARG A 357 3.83 -11.92 8.63
CA ARG A 357 3.15 -12.36 9.86
C ARG A 357 3.21 -13.86 10.12
N HIS A 358 3.70 -14.62 9.18
CA HIS A 358 4.00 -16.05 9.32
C HIS A 358 5.47 -16.23 9.72
N LYS A 359 5.82 -17.35 10.34
CA LYS A 359 7.21 -17.67 10.73
C LYS A 359 8.16 -17.82 9.53
N SER A 360 7.63 -18.26 8.40
CA SER A 360 8.36 -18.45 7.15
C SER A 360 7.54 -17.87 6.00
N PRO A 361 7.49 -16.53 5.83
CA PRO A 361 6.68 -15.90 4.80
C PRO A 361 7.32 -16.07 3.43
N VAL A 362 6.47 -16.21 2.40
CA VAL A 362 6.89 -16.33 1.01
C VAL A 362 6.18 -15.27 0.17
N ILE A 363 6.94 -14.47 -0.56
CA ILE A 363 6.43 -13.41 -1.43
C ILE A 363 6.69 -13.80 -2.87
N ILE A 364 5.63 -13.91 -3.68
CA ILE A 364 5.73 -14.28 -5.09
C ILE A 364 5.45 -13.07 -5.96
N LEU A 365 6.42 -12.70 -6.80
CA LEU A 365 6.43 -11.50 -7.62
C LEU A 365 6.49 -11.84 -9.12
N PRO A 366 5.36 -12.20 -9.79
CA PRO A 366 5.32 -12.32 -11.24
C PRO A 366 5.30 -10.93 -11.87
N TYR A 367 6.29 -10.59 -12.69
CA TYR A 367 6.42 -9.27 -13.32
C TYR A 367 6.88 -9.36 -14.76
N TYR A 368 6.54 -8.37 -15.58
CA TYR A 368 7.03 -8.27 -16.95
C TYR A 368 8.38 -7.55 -17.03
N GLU A 369 9.39 -8.24 -17.57
CA GLU A 369 10.73 -7.68 -17.82
C GLU A 369 10.67 -6.52 -18.83
N ALA A 370 11.63 -5.61 -18.73
CA ALA A 370 11.73 -4.39 -19.51
C ALA A 370 10.42 -3.54 -19.48
N THR A 371 9.78 -3.50 -18.31
CA THR A 371 8.62 -2.63 -18.03
C THR A 371 8.80 -1.90 -16.70
N ARG A 372 7.89 -0.97 -16.40
CA ARG A 372 7.88 -0.29 -15.10
C ARG A 372 7.67 -1.27 -13.91
N GLU A 373 7.13 -2.46 -14.14
CA GLU A 373 6.98 -3.46 -13.07
C GLU A 373 8.34 -3.96 -12.58
N GLU A 374 9.27 -4.25 -13.50
CA GLU A 374 10.63 -4.65 -13.14
C GLU A 374 11.34 -3.60 -12.28
N GLU A 375 11.24 -2.32 -12.65
CA GLU A 375 11.82 -1.23 -11.86
C GLU A 375 11.22 -1.19 -10.44
N ILE A 376 9.91 -1.37 -10.30
CA ILE A 376 9.23 -1.38 -9.00
C ILE A 376 9.65 -2.62 -8.19
N VAL A 377 9.69 -3.79 -8.81
CA VAL A 377 10.13 -5.04 -8.16
C VAL A 377 11.57 -4.90 -7.66
N ASN A 378 12.49 -4.36 -8.47
CA ASN A 378 13.88 -4.15 -8.07
C ASN A 378 13.98 -3.23 -6.84
N ILE A 379 13.22 -2.12 -6.82
CA ILE A 379 13.15 -1.24 -5.64
C ILE A 379 12.57 -1.99 -4.41
N MET A 380 11.54 -2.83 -4.61
CA MET A 380 10.93 -3.57 -3.50
C MET A 380 11.88 -4.56 -2.84
N ILE A 381 12.76 -5.17 -3.62
CA ILE A 381 13.66 -6.23 -3.13
C ILE A 381 15.03 -5.71 -2.72
N GLU A 382 15.38 -4.47 -3.04
CA GLU A 382 16.69 -3.85 -2.76
C GLU A 382 17.11 -3.95 -1.28
N SER A 383 16.13 -4.01 -0.40
CA SER A 383 16.33 -4.03 1.06
C SER A 383 16.48 -5.44 1.65
N PHE A 384 16.26 -6.50 0.87
CA PHE A 384 16.31 -7.88 1.37
C PHE A 384 17.62 -8.56 1.01
N LYS A 385 18.01 -9.57 1.78
CA LYS A 385 19.24 -10.33 1.55
C LYS A 385 19.16 -11.10 0.24
N GLU A 386 20.28 -11.15 -0.49
CA GLU A 386 20.37 -11.84 -1.77
C GLU A 386 20.02 -13.34 -1.65
N GLU A 387 20.38 -13.96 -0.52
CA GLU A 387 20.12 -15.37 -0.21
C GLU A 387 18.61 -15.70 -0.10
N SER A 388 17.78 -14.69 0.23
CA SER A 388 16.32 -14.83 0.33
C SER A 388 15.60 -14.57 -0.99
N ILE A 389 16.33 -14.19 -2.05
CA ILE A 389 15.77 -13.84 -3.35
C ILE A 389 16.05 -14.94 -4.35
N HIS A 390 14.98 -15.55 -4.86
CA HIS A 390 15.06 -16.67 -5.80
C HIS A 390 14.39 -16.30 -7.12
N LYS A 391 15.11 -16.43 -8.23
CA LYS A 391 14.57 -16.19 -9.56
C LYS A 391 14.17 -17.52 -10.18
N ILE A 392 12.91 -17.66 -10.56
CA ILE A 392 12.38 -18.86 -11.24
C ILE A 392 11.98 -18.51 -12.67
N HIS A 393 12.05 -19.49 -13.58
CA HIS A 393 11.67 -19.32 -14.98
C HIS A 393 10.52 -20.23 -15.41
N SER A 394 10.06 -21.08 -14.51
CA SER A 394 8.94 -22.00 -14.75
C SER A 394 8.11 -22.24 -13.48
N LEU A 395 6.85 -22.64 -13.68
CA LEU A 395 5.99 -23.06 -12.57
C LEU A 395 6.44 -24.38 -11.92
N LYS A 396 7.27 -25.17 -12.59
CA LYS A 396 7.87 -26.38 -12.00
C LYS A 396 8.89 -26.04 -10.91
N GLU A 397 9.71 -25.03 -11.15
CA GLU A 397 10.64 -24.50 -10.15
C GLU A 397 9.88 -23.95 -8.94
N LEU A 398 8.69 -23.32 -9.14
CA LEU A 398 7.83 -22.92 -8.04
C LEU A 398 7.36 -24.12 -7.20
N ASP A 399 7.03 -25.23 -7.83
CA ASP A 399 6.59 -26.45 -7.13
C ASP A 399 7.69 -26.99 -6.18
N GLU A 400 8.97 -26.79 -6.50
CA GLU A 400 10.11 -27.17 -5.65
C GLU A 400 10.22 -26.28 -4.39
N PHE A 401 9.76 -25.03 -4.46
CA PHE A 401 9.70 -24.12 -3.31
C PHE A 401 8.50 -24.34 -2.39
N ILE A 402 7.42 -24.90 -2.91
CA ILE A 402 6.16 -25.07 -2.15
C ILE A 402 6.20 -26.38 -1.32
N GLN A 403 7.01 -27.34 -1.72
CA GLN A 403 7.22 -28.60 -0.98
C GLN A 403 8.01 -28.36 0.31
#